data_36b340053007c0004bf3de2f19354f1e
#
_entry.id   36b340053007c0004bf3de2f19354f1e
#
_cell.length_a   1.000
_cell.length_b   1.000
_cell.length_c   1.000
_cell.angle_alpha   90.00
_cell.angle_beta   90.00
_cell.angle_gamma   90.00
#
_symmetry.space_group_name_H-M   'P 1'
#
loop_
_entity.id
_entity.type
_entity.pdbx_description
1 polymer ?
#
loop_
_entity_poly.entity_id
_entity_poly.type
_entity_poly.pdbx_seq_one_letter_code
_entity_poly.pdbx_strand_id
1 'polypeptide(L)'
;MMRFSAQDDYTAGETDSLLYIPEGRWVDGAQCHIWTFLGEFWSQPGTRFDDRVISEYAKKVTDKGGVLTLEVGTMARSGRDTRAGSDTSATIGIIDPEQVRQLKLIIWEVRRAAQQKTKNK
;
A
#
# COMPACT_ATOMS: atom_id res chain seq x y z
N MET A 1 -13.29 9.21 4.62
CA MET A 1 -12.88 9.49 3.22
C MET A 1 -13.64 10.71 2.77
N MET A 2 -12.95 11.77 2.40
CA MET A 2 -13.59 13.02 2.00
C MET A 2 -12.72 13.83 1.04
N ARG A 3 -13.35 14.74 0.31
CA ARG A 3 -12.71 15.81 -0.43
C ARG A 3 -12.65 17.06 0.46
N PHE A 4 -11.48 17.69 0.60
CA PHE A 4 -11.34 18.87 1.44
C PHE A 4 -11.61 20.19 0.71
N SER A 5 -11.31 20.27 -0.57
CA SER A 5 -11.48 21.47 -1.38
C SER A 5 -11.97 21.17 -2.79
N ALA A 6 -12.51 22.19 -3.48
CA ALA A 6 -12.93 22.06 -4.87
C ALA A 6 -11.77 21.86 -5.85
N GLN A 7 -10.53 22.11 -5.42
CA GLN A 7 -9.31 21.93 -6.20
C GLN A 7 -8.70 20.54 -6.05
N ASP A 8 -9.20 19.70 -5.12
CA ASP A 8 -8.65 18.37 -4.90
C ASP A 8 -9.07 17.41 -6.01
N ASP A 9 -8.10 16.78 -6.67
CA ASP A 9 -8.32 15.70 -7.63
C ASP A 9 -8.50 14.34 -6.94
N TYR A 10 -8.00 14.19 -5.71
CA TYR A 10 -8.05 12.97 -4.90
C TYR A 10 -8.64 13.23 -3.51
N THR A 11 -9.26 12.21 -2.94
CA THR A 11 -9.70 12.28 -1.56
C THR A 11 -8.51 12.14 -0.59
N ALA A 12 -8.63 12.78 0.58
CA ALA A 12 -7.76 12.47 1.72
C ALA A 12 -8.21 11.15 2.34
N GLY A 13 -7.42 10.10 2.12
CA GLY A 13 -7.78 8.73 2.44
C GLY A 13 -6.77 8.00 3.31
N GLU A 14 -6.02 8.75 4.14
CA GLU A 14 -5.10 8.15 5.10
C GLU A 14 -5.85 7.30 6.13
N THR A 15 -5.40 6.07 6.32
CA THR A 15 -6.01 5.13 7.26
C THR A 15 -4.99 4.10 7.76
N ASP A 16 -5.17 3.67 8.99
CA ASP A 16 -4.43 2.58 9.61
C ASP A 16 -5.16 1.22 9.52
N SER A 17 -6.33 1.20 8.91
CA SER A 17 -7.17 0.00 8.82
C SER A 17 -7.58 -0.35 7.38
N LEU A 18 -8.02 -1.60 7.17
CA LEU A 18 -8.55 -2.09 5.90
C LEU A 18 -10.09 -2.16 5.90
N LEU A 19 -10.75 -1.33 6.71
CA LEU A 19 -12.20 -1.38 6.88
C LEU A 19 -12.97 -0.64 5.78
N TYR A 20 -12.39 0.43 5.25
CA TYR A 20 -13.05 1.23 4.24
C TYR A 20 -12.91 0.62 2.85
N ILE A 21 -14.01 0.33 2.20
CA ILE A 21 -14.09 -0.04 0.78
C ILE A 21 -14.92 1.05 0.08
N PRO A 22 -14.42 1.66 -1.01
CA PRO A 22 -15.16 2.67 -1.73
C PRO A 22 -16.43 2.10 -2.36
N GLU A 23 -17.48 2.89 -2.45
CA GLU A 23 -18.66 2.52 -3.20
C GLU A 23 -18.44 2.64 -4.72
N GLY A 24 -17.55 3.53 -5.12
CA GLY A 24 -17.20 3.77 -6.52
C GLY A 24 -15.89 4.55 -6.67
N ARG A 25 -15.61 4.93 -7.92
CA ARG A 25 -14.40 5.66 -8.28
C ARG A 25 -14.34 7.06 -7.67
N TRP A 26 -15.47 7.70 -7.48
CA TRP A 26 -15.57 9.10 -7.12
C TRP A 26 -16.21 9.27 -5.76
N VAL A 27 -15.67 10.17 -4.97
CA VAL A 27 -16.21 10.64 -3.69
C VAL A 27 -16.25 12.16 -3.75
N ASP A 28 -17.42 12.74 -3.71
CA ASP A 28 -17.65 14.20 -3.82
C ASP A 28 -16.96 14.84 -5.04
N GLY A 29 -16.90 14.10 -6.16
CA GLY A 29 -16.27 14.54 -7.41
C GLY A 29 -14.75 14.41 -7.45
N ALA A 30 -14.09 13.96 -6.39
CA ALA A 30 -12.66 13.64 -6.36
C ALA A 30 -12.42 12.14 -6.54
N GLN A 31 -11.29 11.73 -7.12
CA GLN A 31 -10.90 10.34 -7.25
C GLN A 31 -10.76 9.72 -5.85
N CYS A 32 -11.45 8.61 -5.59
CA CYS A 32 -11.28 7.88 -4.34
C CYS A 32 -9.83 7.37 -4.21
N HIS A 33 -9.10 7.87 -3.23
CA HIS A 33 -7.73 7.50 -2.93
C HIS A 33 -7.62 7.07 -1.48
N ILE A 34 -7.09 5.88 -1.27
CA ILE A 34 -6.81 5.32 0.05
C ILE A 34 -5.30 5.22 0.20
N TRP A 35 -4.80 5.68 1.33
CA TRP A 35 -3.39 5.61 1.67
C TRP A 35 -3.21 4.90 3.01
N THR A 36 -2.46 3.82 3.02
CA THR A 36 -2.13 3.04 4.21
C THR A 36 -0.70 2.48 4.11
N PHE A 37 -0.27 1.73 5.09
CA PHE A 37 1.11 1.26 5.21
C PHE A 37 1.17 -0.26 5.41
N LEU A 38 2.27 -0.89 4.98
CA LEU A 38 2.50 -2.33 5.09
C LEU A 38 3.18 -2.76 6.38
N GLY A 39 4.02 -1.89 6.98
CA GLY A 39 4.77 -2.17 8.20
C GLY A 39 3.91 -2.20 9.46
N GLU A 40 4.54 -2.43 10.60
CA GLU A 40 3.88 -2.35 11.91
C GLU A 40 3.38 -0.94 12.22
N PHE A 41 4.04 0.05 11.64
CA PHE A 41 3.66 1.46 11.68
C PHE A 41 4.16 2.16 10.41
N TRP A 42 3.81 3.45 10.23
CA TRP A 42 4.27 4.27 9.10
C TRP A 42 5.79 4.23 8.96
N SER A 43 6.27 4.03 7.74
CA SER A 43 7.69 3.96 7.37
C SER A 43 8.50 2.85 8.08
N GLN A 44 7.85 1.91 8.75
CA GLN A 44 8.51 0.81 9.43
C GLN A 44 8.60 -0.44 8.53
N PRO A 45 9.66 -1.25 8.68
CA PRO A 45 9.76 -2.55 8.04
C PRO A 45 8.74 -3.55 8.60
N GLY A 46 8.68 -4.74 8.01
CA GLY A 46 7.75 -5.81 8.37
C GLY A 46 6.44 -5.75 7.61
N THR A 47 5.60 -6.76 7.79
CA THR A 47 4.29 -6.86 7.16
C THR A 47 3.24 -7.14 8.23
N ARG A 48 2.39 -6.17 8.51
CA ARG A 48 1.32 -6.30 9.54
C ARG A 48 0.08 -7.02 9.04
N PHE A 49 -0.08 -7.15 7.73
CA PHE A 49 -1.21 -7.84 7.14
C PHE A 49 -0.79 -9.16 6.51
N ASP A 50 -1.63 -10.18 6.67
CA ASP A 50 -1.53 -11.41 5.90
C ASP A 50 -1.63 -11.12 4.39
N ASP A 51 -0.85 -11.84 3.58
CA ASP A 51 -0.77 -11.66 2.13
C ASP A 51 -2.14 -11.74 1.45
N ARG A 52 -2.99 -12.67 1.89
CA ARG A 52 -4.33 -12.84 1.34
C ARG A 52 -5.22 -11.65 1.70
N VAL A 53 -5.17 -11.20 2.95
CA VAL A 53 -6.00 -10.11 3.45
C VAL A 53 -5.72 -8.83 2.69
N ILE A 54 -4.46 -8.42 2.57
CA ILE A 54 -4.10 -7.19 1.88
C ILE A 54 -4.34 -7.28 0.36
N SER A 55 -4.11 -8.45 -0.26
CA SER A 55 -4.38 -8.65 -1.68
C SER A 55 -5.87 -8.60 -2.00
N GLU A 56 -6.72 -9.21 -1.15
CA GLU A 56 -8.18 -9.13 -1.30
C GLU A 56 -8.69 -7.71 -1.10
N TYR A 57 -8.13 -6.97 -0.15
CA TYR A 57 -8.45 -5.57 0.05
C TYR A 57 -8.09 -4.73 -1.18
N ALA A 58 -6.87 -4.86 -1.69
CA ALA A 58 -6.41 -4.17 -2.90
C ALA A 58 -7.33 -4.46 -4.11
N LYS A 59 -7.72 -5.72 -4.30
CA LYS A 59 -8.69 -6.10 -5.35
C LYS A 59 -10.03 -5.38 -5.16
N LYS A 60 -10.59 -5.39 -3.95
CA LYS A 60 -11.88 -4.74 -3.66
C LYS A 60 -11.83 -3.24 -3.95
N VAL A 61 -10.77 -2.55 -3.53
CA VAL A 61 -10.61 -1.10 -3.77
C VAL A 61 -10.50 -0.81 -5.27
N THR A 62 -9.62 -1.54 -5.97
CA THR A 62 -9.39 -1.32 -7.41
C THR A 62 -10.58 -1.73 -8.27
N ASP A 63 -11.33 -2.76 -7.87
CA ASP A 63 -12.55 -3.20 -8.52
C ASP A 63 -13.66 -2.15 -8.51
N LYS A 64 -13.68 -1.30 -7.51
CA LYS A 64 -14.57 -0.14 -7.40
C LYS A 64 -14.02 1.11 -8.10
N GLY A 65 -12.82 1.01 -8.69
CA GLY A 65 -12.15 2.12 -9.37
C GLY A 65 -11.41 3.07 -8.43
N GLY A 66 -11.26 2.71 -7.16
CA GLY A 66 -10.43 3.45 -6.20
C GLY A 66 -8.94 3.26 -6.47
N VAL A 67 -8.15 4.19 -5.96
CA VAL A 67 -6.68 4.14 -5.93
C VAL A 67 -6.22 3.74 -4.54
N LEU A 68 -5.31 2.78 -4.45
CA LEU A 68 -4.68 2.36 -3.21
C LEU A 68 -3.18 2.66 -3.25
N THR A 69 -2.72 3.50 -2.34
CA THR A 69 -1.30 3.74 -2.08
C THR A 69 -0.89 2.97 -0.83
N LEU A 70 0.18 2.19 -0.96
CA LEU A 70 0.77 1.42 0.13
C LEU A 70 2.14 1.97 0.45
N GLU A 71 2.28 2.56 1.62
CA GLU A 71 3.57 3.03 2.10
C GLU A 71 4.44 1.85 2.53
N VAL A 72 5.72 1.96 2.26
CA VAL A 72 6.74 0.95 2.59
C VAL A 72 7.79 1.52 3.52
N GLY A 73 8.29 0.68 4.41
CA GLY A 73 9.42 1.01 5.27
C GLY A 73 10.74 0.74 4.58
N THR A 74 11.72 1.56 4.92
CA THR A 74 13.11 1.29 4.57
C THR A 74 13.82 0.58 5.71
N MET A 75 14.79 -0.26 5.38
CA MET A 75 15.70 -0.84 6.36
C MET A 75 16.56 0.27 6.94
N ALA A 76 16.11 0.84 8.06
CA ALA A 76 16.91 1.80 8.82
C ALA A 76 17.90 1.04 9.69
N ARG A 77 19.15 1.40 9.59
CA ARG A 77 20.16 0.99 10.58
C ARG A 77 19.74 1.52 11.95
N SER A 78 19.39 0.64 12.88
CA SER A 78 19.27 1.03 14.27
C SER A 78 20.66 1.49 14.74
N GLY A 79 20.78 2.78 15.08
CA GLY A 79 22.05 3.43 15.45
C GLY A 79 22.68 2.97 16.77
N ARG A 80 22.64 1.68 17.08
CA ARG A 80 23.19 1.11 18.32
C ARG A 80 24.29 0.07 18.13
N ASP A 81 24.66 -0.28 16.91
CA ASP A 81 25.78 -1.19 16.69
C ASP A 81 27.03 -0.43 16.22
N THR A 82 27.68 0.25 17.18
CA THR A 82 29.01 0.87 17.01
C THR A 82 30.13 -0.15 17.14
N ARG A 83 29.88 -1.46 16.96
CA ARG A 83 30.94 -2.45 16.90
C ARG A 83 31.47 -2.59 15.49
N ALA A 84 32.72 -2.19 15.40
CA ALA A 84 33.59 -2.18 14.26
C ALA A 84 33.42 -3.31 13.25
N GLY A 85 33.38 -2.96 11.95
CA GLY A 85 33.89 -3.80 10.88
C GLY A 85 32.91 -4.41 9.90
N SER A 86 31.59 -4.15 9.94
CA SER A 86 30.72 -4.57 8.86
C SER A 86 30.39 -3.36 7.96
N ASP A 87 30.63 -3.51 6.67
CA ASP A 87 30.22 -2.53 5.64
C ASP A 87 28.70 -2.44 5.61
N THR A 88 28.14 -1.52 6.41
CA THR A 88 26.69 -1.33 6.60
C THR A 88 26.14 -0.19 5.74
N SER A 89 26.96 0.36 4.85
CA SER A 89 26.53 1.43 3.93
C SER A 89 25.52 0.93 2.88
N ALA A 90 25.49 -0.38 2.62
CA ALA A 90 24.68 -0.99 1.58
C ALA A 90 23.19 -1.19 1.93
N THR A 91 22.80 -0.99 3.20
CA THR A 91 21.40 -1.24 3.63
C THR A 91 20.59 0.03 3.89
N ILE A 92 21.19 1.21 3.82
CA ILE A 92 20.49 2.47 4.02
C ILE A 92 19.65 2.79 2.78
N GLY A 93 18.33 2.96 2.98
CA GLY A 93 17.42 3.32 1.90
C GLY A 93 16.89 2.13 1.08
N ILE A 94 17.22 0.89 1.45
CA ILE A 94 16.62 -0.30 0.83
C ILE A 94 15.24 -0.52 1.43
N ILE A 95 14.23 -0.69 0.58
CA ILE A 95 12.89 -1.09 1.01
C ILE A 95 12.96 -2.50 1.60
N ASP A 96 12.22 -2.75 2.67
CA ASP A 96 12.13 -4.05 3.30
C ASP A 96 11.80 -5.14 2.25
N PRO A 97 12.65 -6.19 2.12
CA PRO A 97 12.44 -7.27 1.15
C PRO A 97 11.09 -7.98 1.29
N GLU A 98 10.57 -8.14 2.52
CA GLU A 98 9.28 -8.77 2.76
C GLU A 98 8.14 -7.90 2.23
N GLN A 99 8.22 -6.58 2.39
CA GLN A 99 7.26 -5.65 1.81
C GLN A 99 7.35 -5.64 0.29
N VAL A 100 8.55 -5.71 -0.28
CA VAL A 100 8.73 -5.85 -1.74
C VAL A 100 8.09 -7.14 -2.25
N ARG A 101 8.28 -8.27 -1.56
CA ARG A 101 7.62 -9.54 -1.87
C ARG A 101 6.10 -9.41 -1.84
N GLN A 102 5.57 -8.85 -0.76
CA GLN A 102 4.13 -8.67 -0.58
C GLN A 102 3.52 -7.74 -1.65
N LEU A 103 4.20 -6.63 -1.99
CA LEU A 103 3.77 -5.74 -3.09
C LEU A 103 3.70 -6.45 -4.43
N LYS A 104 4.70 -7.28 -4.77
CA LYS A 104 4.70 -8.06 -6.02
C LYS A 104 3.50 -9.00 -6.07
N LEU A 105 3.17 -9.65 -4.96
CA LEU A 105 2.01 -10.52 -4.85
C LEU A 105 0.70 -9.74 -5.04
N ILE A 106 0.54 -8.61 -4.35
CA ILE A 106 -0.64 -7.73 -4.48
C ILE A 106 -0.84 -7.31 -5.94
N ILE A 107 0.22 -6.83 -6.59
CA ILE A 107 0.17 -6.39 -7.99
C ILE A 107 -0.24 -7.55 -8.90
N TRP A 108 0.31 -8.74 -8.70
CA TRP A 108 -0.02 -9.92 -9.49
C TRP A 108 -1.50 -10.32 -9.32
N GLU A 109 -2.01 -10.35 -8.08
CA GLU A 109 -3.41 -10.69 -7.79
C GLU A 109 -4.40 -9.68 -8.38
N VAL A 110 -4.12 -8.38 -8.26
CA VAL A 110 -4.94 -7.32 -8.85
C VAL A 110 -4.98 -7.43 -10.37
N ARG A 111 -3.83 -7.60 -11.03
CA ARG A 111 -3.75 -7.76 -12.49
C ARG A 111 -4.47 -9.00 -12.98
N ARG A 112 -4.31 -10.13 -12.29
CA ARG A 112 -4.99 -11.39 -12.62
C ARG A 112 -6.52 -11.22 -12.54
N ALA A 113 -7.03 -10.58 -11.50
CA ALA A 113 -8.45 -10.31 -11.35
C ALA A 113 -9.00 -9.41 -12.47
N ALA A 114 -8.27 -8.37 -12.86
CA ALA A 114 -8.65 -7.49 -13.95
C ALA A 114 -8.73 -8.23 -15.31
N GLN A 115 -7.76 -9.11 -15.61
CA GLN A 115 -7.75 -9.90 -16.84
C GLN A 115 -8.91 -10.89 -16.93
N GLN A 116 -9.31 -11.51 -15.80
CA GLN A 116 -10.45 -12.44 -15.76
C GLN A 116 -11.76 -11.72 -16.08
N LYS A 117 -11.95 -10.50 -15.58
CA LYS A 117 -13.15 -9.69 -15.90
C LYS A 117 -13.26 -9.33 -17.38
N THR A 118 -12.13 -9.09 -18.04
CA THR A 118 -12.10 -8.75 -19.47
C THR A 118 -12.46 -9.96 -20.36
N LYS A 119 -12.12 -11.16 -19.93
CA LYS A 119 -12.41 -12.40 -20.68
C LYS A 119 -13.87 -12.86 -20.55
N ASN A 120 -14.58 -12.40 -19.52
CA ASN A 120 -15.98 -12.79 -19.24
C ASN A 120 -17.00 -11.76 -19.76
N LYS A 121 -16.56 -10.73 -20.46
CA LYS A 121 -17.38 -9.76 -21.22
C LYS A 121 -17.41 -10.07 -22.69
#